data_86b88f30a6ae804e342b9dfd4baa473e
#
_entry.id   86b88f30a6ae804e342b9dfd4baa473e
#
_cell.length_a   1.000
_cell.length_b   1.000
_cell.length_c   1.000
_cell.angle_alpha   90.00
_cell.angle_beta   90.00
_cell.angle_gamma   90.00
#
_symmetry.space_group_name_H-M   'P 1'
#
loop_
_entity.id
_entity.type
_entity.pdbx_description
1 polymer ?
#
loop_
_entity_poly.entity_id
_entity_poly.type
_entity_poly.pdbx_seq_one_letter_code
_entity_poly.pdbx_strand_id
1 'polypeptide(L)'
;MGGIEAVGARVARALTARGHHVCLAAVEEGYPSVEGFENLLLPDKQRIRSKANFDALVEYFGVHDVDVIVCHNAYRRRLALLLAEVADRLGARLVFEIHTDPTMYKFKRRTPPFLHWAEYLFRRHKALRQWRLISKVGDAIVLLSPSYVPLFRELVGDASEGKLISISNPNTSDPTDIPAHLSRENMLLYVGRVDCGQRRTDRLLDVWGMIQDRFPDWSLYIVGGGNERVERDLRRRAEALHLERIHFEGVRSPQPYLSRAGILVSSSSYEGLPLVILEALQYGVVPIAFDSYAALRDVTDGGRLGVMVPPFDLRAYAESLSRLMEDDAGRAEMSQAGREWSRRYDMDEIAGEWERFLTQLLSK
;
A
#
# COMPACT_ATOMS: atom_id res chain seq x y z
N MET A 1 -3.13 7.75 11.69
CA MET A 1 -2.60 8.19 10.40
C MET A 1 -2.70 7.01 9.45
N GLY A 2 -3.26 7.14 8.26
CA GLY A 2 -3.25 6.08 7.24
C GLY A 2 -1.88 5.98 6.57
N GLY A 3 -1.58 4.83 5.94
CA GLY A 3 -0.28 4.64 5.27
C GLY A 3 -0.03 5.61 4.12
N ILE A 4 -1.08 6.04 3.41
CA ILE A 4 -0.99 6.97 2.26
C ILE A 4 -0.50 8.34 2.71
N GLU A 5 -1.07 8.87 3.79
CA GLU A 5 -0.75 10.18 4.33
C GLU A 5 0.70 10.25 4.84
N ALA A 6 1.13 9.20 5.52
CA ALA A 6 2.49 9.10 6.03
C ALA A 6 3.52 9.06 4.89
N VAL A 7 3.24 8.30 3.83
CA VAL A 7 4.10 8.21 2.65
C VAL A 7 4.15 9.55 1.92
N GLY A 8 3.00 10.17 1.63
CA GLY A 8 2.94 11.47 0.94
C GLY A 8 3.74 12.56 1.67
N ALA A 9 3.62 12.62 3.01
CA ALA A 9 4.38 13.57 3.82
C ALA A 9 5.90 13.34 3.76
N ARG A 10 6.33 12.07 3.70
CA ARG A 10 7.77 11.74 3.61
C ARG A 10 8.34 12.08 2.24
N VAL A 11 7.62 11.77 1.16
CA VAL A 11 8.01 12.14 -0.20
C VAL A 11 8.06 13.67 -0.34
N ALA A 12 7.07 14.39 0.20
CA ALA A 12 7.05 15.85 0.22
C ALA A 12 8.32 16.43 0.89
N ARG A 13 8.70 15.92 2.07
CA ARG A 13 9.94 16.34 2.75
C ARG A 13 11.19 16.07 1.92
N ALA A 14 11.27 14.89 1.29
CA ALA A 14 12.42 14.53 0.46
C ALA A 14 12.52 15.42 -0.78
N LEU A 15 11.42 15.78 -1.43
CA LEU A 15 11.38 16.74 -2.53
C LEU A 15 11.77 18.15 -2.07
N THR A 16 11.29 18.60 -0.90
CA THR A 16 11.68 19.89 -0.33
C THR A 16 13.19 19.94 -0.05
N ALA A 17 13.76 18.88 0.48
CA ALA A 17 15.21 18.80 0.70
C ALA A 17 16.03 18.84 -0.61
N ARG A 18 15.38 18.54 -1.76
CA ARG A 18 15.95 18.64 -3.11
C ARG A 18 15.70 19.98 -3.79
N GLY A 19 15.12 20.94 -3.07
CA GLY A 19 14.92 22.32 -3.56
C GLY A 19 13.53 22.59 -4.17
N HIS A 20 12.61 21.61 -4.14
CA HIS A 20 11.23 21.84 -4.57
C HIS A 20 10.42 22.58 -3.49
N HIS A 21 9.59 23.52 -3.91
CA HIS A 21 8.59 24.11 -3.01
C HIS A 21 7.35 23.21 -2.98
N VAL A 22 6.99 22.69 -1.80
CA VAL A 22 5.85 21.78 -1.63
C VAL A 22 4.85 22.37 -0.64
N CYS A 23 3.58 22.47 -1.06
CA CYS A 23 2.46 22.86 -0.21
C CYS A 23 1.39 21.76 -0.22
N LEU A 24 0.56 21.71 0.82
CA LEU A 24 -0.41 20.63 0.99
C LEU A 24 -1.83 21.17 1.04
N ALA A 25 -2.79 20.43 0.48
CA ALA A 25 -4.21 20.70 0.61
C ALA A 25 -4.97 19.45 1.05
N ALA A 26 -5.85 19.58 2.02
CA ALA A 26 -6.62 18.47 2.59
C ALA A 26 -8.14 18.77 2.57
N VAL A 27 -8.94 17.70 2.43
CA VAL A 27 -10.40 17.76 2.42
C VAL A 27 -11.00 17.67 3.84
N GLU A 28 -10.33 16.96 4.75
CA GLU A 28 -10.84 16.64 6.09
C GLU A 28 -9.82 16.97 7.18
N GLU A 29 -10.33 17.38 8.36
CA GLU A 29 -9.50 17.49 9.57
C GLU A 29 -8.99 16.10 9.99
N GLY A 30 -7.76 16.04 10.49
CA GLY A 30 -7.12 14.77 10.83
C GLY A 30 -5.97 14.40 9.90
N TYR A 31 -5.78 15.12 8.81
CA TYR A 31 -4.44 15.29 8.28
C TYR A 31 -3.66 16.04 9.36
N PRO A 32 -2.64 15.42 9.96
CA PRO A 32 -1.74 16.16 10.80
C PRO A 32 -1.22 17.31 9.93
N SER A 33 -1.21 18.51 10.46
CA SER A 33 -0.34 19.55 9.94
C SER A 33 1.02 18.88 9.83
N VAL A 34 1.43 18.55 8.60
CA VAL A 34 2.75 17.96 8.42
C VAL A 34 3.69 19.07 8.80
N GLU A 35 4.34 18.90 9.94
CA GLU A 35 5.21 19.89 10.53
C GLU A 35 6.22 20.35 9.47
N GLY A 36 6.31 21.65 9.23
CA GLY A 36 7.16 22.25 8.20
C GLY A 36 6.50 22.50 6.85
N PHE A 37 5.18 22.22 6.66
CA PHE A 37 4.46 22.56 5.44
C PHE A 37 3.29 23.49 5.70
N GLU A 38 3.06 24.42 4.78
CA GLU A 38 1.81 25.15 4.74
C GLU A 38 0.69 24.22 4.28
N ASN A 39 -0.46 24.29 4.95
CA ASN A 39 -1.58 23.40 4.72
C ASN A 39 -2.87 24.22 4.49
N LEU A 40 -3.53 23.97 3.37
CA LEU A 40 -4.90 24.41 3.13
C LEU A 40 -5.89 23.32 3.54
N LEU A 41 -6.85 23.67 4.41
CA LEU A 41 -8.03 22.84 4.63
C LEU A 41 -9.19 23.38 3.79
N LEU A 42 -9.82 22.53 2.98
CA LEU A 42 -10.94 22.96 2.13
C LEU A 42 -12.12 23.49 2.98
N PRO A 43 -12.65 24.70 2.67
CA PRO A 43 -13.69 25.34 3.47
C PRO A 43 -15.04 24.60 3.44
N ASP A 44 -15.41 23.95 2.32
CA ASP A 44 -16.66 23.21 2.18
C ASP A 44 -16.42 21.71 2.17
N LYS A 45 -16.53 21.10 3.35
CA LYS A 45 -16.36 19.64 3.55
C LYS A 45 -17.53 18.82 2.99
N GLN A 46 -18.72 19.41 2.85
CA GLN A 46 -19.92 18.70 2.40
C GLN A 46 -20.01 18.63 0.87
N ARG A 47 -19.63 19.72 0.21
CA ARG A 47 -19.69 19.85 -1.24
C ARG A 47 -18.28 20.02 -1.83
N ILE A 48 -17.56 18.92 -1.98
CA ILE A 48 -16.16 18.95 -2.48
C ILE A 48 -16.00 19.84 -3.73
N ARG A 49 -16.89 19.70 -4.73
CA ARG A 49 -16.89 20.55 -5.93
C ARG A 49 -17.83 21.74 -5.70
N SER A 50 -17.41 22.68 -4.87
CA SER A 50 -18.09 23.94 -4.59
C SER A 50 -17.25 25.11 -5.09
N LYS A 51 -17.92 26.28 -5.29
CA LYS A 51 -17.22 27.53 -5.65
C LYS A 51 -16.22 27.92 -4.55
N ALA A 52 -16.60 27.78 -3.27
CA ALA A 52 -15.72 28.12 -2.15
C ALA A 52 -14.42 27.29 -2.17
N ASN A 53 -14.50 25.99 -2.43
CA ASN A 53 -13.31 25.15 -2.54
C ASN A 53 -12.47 25.47 -3.80
N PHE A 54 -13.13 25.80 -4.90
CA PHE A 54 -12.45 26.20 -6.13
C PHE A 54 -11.66 27.52 -5.90
N ASP A 55 -12.34 28.55 -5.39
CA ASP A 55 -11.72 29.85 -5.13
C ASP A 55 -10.54 29.72 -4.14
N ALA A 56 -10.72 28.97 -3.05
CA ALA A 56 -9.66 28.72 -2.06
C ALA A 56 -8.44 27.97 -2.64
N LEU A 57 -8.66 26.97 -3.49
CA LEU A 57 -7.55 26.24 -4.13
C LEU A 57 -6.83 27.09 -5.17
N VAL A 58 -7.57 27.88 -5.97
CA VAL A 58 -6.97 28.79 -6.96
C VAL A 58 -6.14 29.86 -6.28
N GLU A 59 -6.65 30.46 -5.21
CA GLU A 59 -5.91 31.46 -4.42
C GLU A 59 -4.65 30.84 -3.79
N TYR A 60 -4.81 29.72 -3.09
CA TYR A 60 -3.72 29.08 -2.37
C TYR A 60 -2.61 28.57 -3.31
N PHE A 61 -2.97 27.85 -4.36
CA PHE A 61 -1.98 27.36 -5.32
C PHE A 61 -1.39 28.47 -6.19
N GLY A 62 -2.16 29.54 -6.45
CA GLY A 62 -1.66 30.71 -7.17
C GLY A 62 -0.62 31.51 -6.39
N VAL A 63 -0.80 31.68 -5.06
CA VAL A 63 0.20 32.34 -4.20
C VAL A 63 1.51 31.54 -4.14
N HIS A 64 1.43 30.23 -4.26
CA HIS A 64 2.60 29.33 -4.22
C HIS A 64 3.17 29.02 -5.61
N ASP A 65 2.70 29.62 -6.69
CA ASP A 65 3.13 29.38 -8.07
C ASP A 65 3.23 27.88 -8.41
N VAL A 66 2.15 27.12 -8.11
CA VAL A 66 2.15 25.66 -8.23
C VAL A 66 2.19 25.20 -9.69
N ASP A 67 3.26 24.56 -10.10
CA ASP A 67 3.44 23.97 -11.44
C ASP A 67 2.71 22.61 -11.59
N VAL A 68 2.68 21.82 -10.51
CA VAL A 68 2.13 20.45 -10.53
C VAL A 68 1.26 20.16 -9.31
N ILE A 69 0.04 19.68 -9.55
CA ILE A 69 -0.89 19.23 -8.52
C ILE A 69 -0.87 17.70 -8.50
N VAL A 70 -0.43 17.08 -7.40
CA VAL A 70 -0.47 15.62 -7.20
C VAL A 70 -1.65 15.22 -6.34
N CYS A 71 -2.60 14.47 -6.89
CA CYS A 71 -3.79 14.00 -6.20
C CYS A 71 -3.64 12.56 -5.72
N HIS A 72 -3.47 12.33 -4.42
CA HIS A 72 -3.40 11.00 -3.79
C HIS A 72 -4.77 10.32 -3.62
N ASN A 73 -5.87 11.05 -3.84
CA ASN A 73 -7.24 10.53 -3.68
C ASN A 73 -7.97 10.38 -5.02
N ALA A 74 -7.39 9.62 -5.93
CA ALA A 74 -7.87 9.38 -7.29
C ALA A 74 -9.29 8.76 -7.37
N TYR A 75 -9.85 8.27 -6.26
CA TYR A 75 -11.18 7.61 -6.22
C TYR A 75 -12.35 8.58 -6.07
N ARG A 76 -12.12 9.82 -5.64
CA ARG A 76 -13.17 10.83 -5.42
C ARG A 76 -13.45 11.61 -6.71
N ARG A 77 -14.48 11.19 -7.46
CA ARG A 77 -14.85 11.81 -8.74
C ARG A 77 -15.00 13.34 -8.66
N ARG A 78 -15.66 13.84 -7.62
CA ARG A 78 -15.88 15.29 -7.46
C ARG A 78 -14.59 16.05 -7.21
N LEU A 79 -13.65 15.44 -6.48
CA LEU A 79 -12.32 16.01 -6.26
C LEU A 79 -11.52 16.03 -7.55
N ALA A 80 -11.52 14.94 -8.32
CA ALA A 80 -10.81 14.90 -9.60
C ALA A 80 -11.28 15.99 -10.58
N LEU A 81 -12.60 16.24 -10.64
CA LEU A 81 -13.16 17.30 -11.47
C LEU A 81 -12.82 18.70 -10.95
N LEU A 82 -12.84 18.91 -9.64
CA LEU A 82 -12.45 20.18 -9.02
C LEU A 82 -10.98 20.49 -9.32
N LEU A 83 -10.09 19.53 -9.10
CA LEU A 83 -8.66 19.72 -9.35
C LEU A 83 -8.34 19.95 -10.84
N ALA A 84 -9.10 19.31 -11.75
CA ALA A 84 -8.95 19.54 -13.18
C ALA A 84 -9.31 21.02 -13.54
N GLU A 85 -10.39 21.57 -12.96
CA GLU A 85 -10.77 22.98 -13.16
C GLU A 85 -9.75 23.96 -12.57
N VAL A 86 -9.20 23.62 -11.39
CA VAL A 86 -8.15 24.41 -10.73
C VAL A 86 -6.85 24.38 -11.55
N ALA A 87 -6.42 23.20 -12.00
CA ALA A 87 -5.24 23.03 -12.83
C ALA A 87 -5.34 23.80 -14.15
N ASP A 88 -6.48 23.70 -14.84
CA ASP A 88 -6.76 24.47 -16.07
C ASP A 88 -6.70 25.98 -15.83
N ARG A 89 -7.28 26.46 -14.72
CA ARG A 89 -7.29 27.87 -14.35
C ARG A 89 -5.91 28.44 -14.07
N LEU A 90 -5.00 27.61 -13.51
CA LEU A 90 -3.64 28.01 -13.13
C LEU A 90 -2.59 27.71 -14.20
N GLY A 91 -2.93 26.90 -15.21
CA GLY A 91 -1.96 26.36 -16.17
C GLY A 91 -1.06 25.26 -15.56
N ALA A 92 -1.44 24.72 -14.39
CA ALA A 92 -0.69 23.68 -13.69
C ALA A 92 -0.94 22.28 -14.27
N ARG A 93 0.04 21.38 -14.17
CA ARG A 93 -0.13 19.97 -14.53
C ARG A 93 -0.87 19.21 -13.42
N LEU A 94 -1.74 18.26 -13.79
CA LEU A 94 -2.50 17.43 -12.85
C LEU A 94 -2.07 15.97 -12.93
N VAL A 95 -1.55 15.46 -11.83
CA VAL A 95 -1.10 14.07 -11.66
C VAL A 95 -2.02 13.34 -10.69
N PHE A 96 -2.45 12.13 -11.03
CA PHE A 96 -3.18 11.25 -10.11
C PHE A 96 -2.29 10.10 -9.68
N GLU A 97 -2.10 9.93 -8.37
CA GLU A 97 -1.43 8.78 -7.81
C GLU A 97 -2.43 7.76 -7.28
N ILE A 98 -2.31 6.50 -7.70
CA ILE A 98 -3.23 5.42 -7.37
C ILE A 98 -2.60 4.49 -6.33
N HIS A 99 -3.03 4.63 -5.06
CA HIS A 99 -2.50 3.89 -3.92
C HIS A 99 -3.11 2.51 -3.68
N THR A 100 -3.83 1.93 -4.62
CA THR A 100 -4.44 0.60 -4.45
C THR A 100 -4.44 -0.16 -5.77
N ASP A 101 -4.64 -1.47 -5.69
CA ASP A 101 -4.85 -2.31 -6.86
C ASP A 101 -5.98 -1.74 -7.73
N PRO A 102 -5.73 -1.40 -8.99
CA PRO A 102 -6.75 -0.90 -9.92
C PRO A 102 -7.92 -1.86 -10.11
N THR A 103 -7.71 -3.15 -9.83
CA THR A 103 -8.69 -4.23 -9.97
C THR A 103 -9.34 -4.67 -8.66
N MET A 104 -9.13 -3.94 -7.54
CA MET A 104 -9.64 -4.29 -6.21
C MET A 104 -11.16 -4.54 -6.16
N TYR A 105 -11.93 -4.06 -7.14
CA TYR A 105 -13.36 -4.32 -7.23
C TYR A 105 -13.68 -5.82 -7.36
N LYS A 106 -12.73 -6.65 -7.81
CA LYS A 106 -12.86 -8.11 -7.92
C LYS A 106 -13.00 -8.79 -6.56
N PHE A 107 -12.45 -8.19 -5.50
CA PHE A 107 -12.32 -8.81 -4.17
C PHE A 107 -13.32 -8.28 -3.14
N LYS A 108 -13.93 -7.12 -3.37
CA LYS A 108 -14.89 -6.52 -2.46
C LYS A 108 -16.27 -7.17 -2.62
N ARG A 109 -16.65 -8.02 -1.66
CA ARG A 109 -17.97 -8.68 -1.63
C ARG A 109 -18.70 -8.28 -0.36
N ARG A 110 -19.88 -7.67 -0.49
CA ARG A 110 -20.70 -7.20 0.62
C ARG A 110 -22.12 -7.76 0.56
N THR A 111 -22.52 -8.30 -0.59
CA THR A 111 -23.85 -8.87 -0.83
C THR A 111 -23.83 -10.40 -0.57
N PRO A 112 -25.02 -11.03 -0.41
CA PRO A 112 -25.15 -12.47 -0.41
C PRO A 112 -24.62 -13.11 -1.70
N PRO A 113 -24.18 -14.39 -1.67
CA PRO A 113 -23.49 -15.05 -2.80
C PRO A 113 -24.22 -14.96 -4.13
N PHE A 114 -25.56 -15.07 -4.13
CA PHE A 114 -26.39 -15.01 -5.34
C PHE A 114 -26.43 -13.62 -6.02
N LEU A 115 -26.00 -12.56 -5.34
CA LEU A 115 -25.89 -11.21 -5.87
C LEU A 115 -24.45 -10.79 -6.19
N HIS A 116 -23.45 -11.63 -5.95
CA HIS A 116 -22.04 -11.28 -6.14
C HIS A 116 -21.72 -10.83 -7.57
N TRP A 117 -22.34 -11.42 -8.59
CA TRP A 117 -22.12 -11.05 -9.98
C TRP A 117 -22.63 -9.63 -10.28
N ALA A 118 -23.81 -9.27 -9.76
CA ALA A 118 -24.38 -7.94 -9.95
C ALA A 118 -23.55 -6.88 -9.20
N GLU A 119 -23.14 -7.18 -7.97
CA GLU A 119 -22.23 -6.32 -7.20
C GLU A 119 -20.90 -6.13 -7.94
N TYR A 120 -20.32 -7.20 -8.48
CA TYR A 120 -19.10 -7.14 -9.28
C TYR A 120 -19.26 -6.23 -10.49
N LEU A 121 -20.31 -6.39 -11.29
CA LEU A 121 -20.58 -5.56 -12.47
C LEU A 121 -20.75 -4.09 -12.10
N PHE A 122 -21.51 -3.80 -11.06
CA PHE A 122 -21.72 -2.44 -10.56
C PHE A 122 -20.39 -1.80 -10.12
N ARG A 123 -19.60 -2.51 -9.32
CA ARG A 123 -18.30 -2.03 -8.82
C ARG A 123 -17.30 -1.84 -9.95
N ARG A 124 -17.24 -2.80 -10.87
CA ARG A 124 -16.43 -2.70 -12.09
C ARG A 124 -16.80 -1.48 -12.90
N HIS A 125 -18.09 -1.28 -13.18
CA HIS A 125 -18.56 -0.11 -13.93
C HIS A 125 -18.17 1.20 -13.23
N LYS A 126 -18.38 1.29 -11.92
CA LYS A 126 -18.01 2.47 -11.12
C LYS A 126 -16.50 2.74 -11.17
N ALA A 127 -15.67 1.71 -11.02
CA ALA A 127 -14.21 1.82 -11.09
C ALA A 127 -13.76 2.28 -12.47
N LEU A 128 -14.25 1.65 -13.55
CA LEU A 128 -13.90 2.01 -14.92
C LEU A 128 -14.29 3.44 -15.28
N ARG A 129 -15.48 3.90 -14.84
CA ARG A 129 -15.87 5.31 -15.03
C ARG A 129 -14.92 6.28 -14.32
N GLN A 130 -14.41 5.91 -13.15
CA GLN A 130 -13.47 6.73 -12.41
C GLN A 130 -12.09 6.72 -13.09
N TRP A 131 -11.59 5.54 -13.46
CA TRP A 131 -10.29 5.41 -14.13
C TRP A 131 -10.26 6.14 -15.48
N ARG A 132 -11.31 6.02 -16.30
CA ARG A 132 -11.43 6.77 -17.55
C ARG A 132 -11.52 8.28 -17.33
N LEU A 133 -12.19 8.71 -16.25
CA LEU A 133 -12.26 10.13 -15.94
C LEU A 133 -10.87 10.70 -15.63
N ILE A 134 -10.14 10.10 -14.68
CA ILE A 134 -8.81 10.61 -14.31
C ILE A 134 -7.81 10.51 -15.46
N SER A 135 -7.92 9.49 -16.33
CA SER A 135 -7.11 9.37 -17.55
C SER A 135 -7.41 10.50 -18.54
N LYS A 136 -8.67 10.97 -18.58
CA LYS A 136 -9.07 12.05 -19.48
C LYS A 136 -8.60 13.43 -18.98
N VAL A 137 -8.75 13.69 -17.65
CA VAL A 137 -8.53 15.03 -17.09
C VAL A 137 -7.13 15.22 -16.50
N GLY A 138 -6.40 14.14 -16.20
CA GLY A 138 -5.03 14.21 -15.72
C GLY A 138 -4.00 14.27 -16.84
N ASP A 139 -2.89 14.91 -16.60
CA ASP A 139 -1.70 14.91 -17.47
C ASP A 139 -0.89 13.63 -17.32
N ALA A 140 -0.85 13.07 -16.10
CA ALA A 140 -0.21 11.78 -15.82
C ALA A 140 -0.93 11.00 -14.71
N ILE A 141 -0.69 9.69 -14.70
CA ILE A 141 -1.18 8.75 -13.69
C ILE A 141 0.01 7.94 -13.18
N VAL A 142 0.27 8.05 -11.89
CA VAL A 142 1.29 7.29 -11.19
C VAL A 142 0.67 6.04 -10.56
N LEU A 143 1.25 4.90 -10.85
CA LEU A 143 0.90 3.59 -10.29
C LEU A 143 2.06 3.11 -9.42
N LEU A 144 1.78 2.44 -8.29
CA LEU A 144 2.80 2.09 -7.30
C LEU A 144 3.69 0.90 -7.70
N SER A 145 3.39 0.24 -8.82
CA SER A 145 4.12 -0.96 -9.25
C SER A 145 4.08 -1.08 -10.76
N PRO A 146 5.20 -1.46 -11.42
CA PRO A 146 5.27 -1.65 -12.87
C PRO A 146 4.21 -2.61 -13.40
N SER A 147 3.93 -3.69 -12.67
CA SER A 147 2.91 -4.68 -13.05
C SER A 147 1.48 -4.13 -13.10
N TYR A 148 1.20 -2.97 -12.48
CA TYR A 148 -0.10 -2.31 -12.60
C TYR A 148 -0.27 -1.52 -13.89
N VAL A 149 0.82 -1.13 -14.56
CA VAL A 149 0.74 -0.33 -15.80
C VAL A 149 -0.02 -1.06 -16.92
N PRO A 150 0.33 -2.29 -17.31
CA PRO A 150 -0.41 -3.02 -18.31
C PRO A 150 -1.86 -3.31 -17.90
N LEU A 151 -2.10 -3.64 -16.62
CA LEU A 151 -3.46 -3.87 -16.10
C LEU A 151 -4.32 -2.62 -16.17
N PHE A 152 -3.78 -1.47 -15.82
CA PHE A 152 -4.52 -0.20 -15.88
C PHE A 152 -4.80 0.20 -17.34
N ARG A 153 -3.83 0.04 -18.24
CA ARG A 153 -4.00 0.29 -19.67
C ARG A 153 -5.13 -0.56 -20.26
N GLU A 154 -5.20 -1.84 -19.93
CA GLU A 154 -6.29 -2.73 -20.34
C GLU A 154 -7.67 -2.23 -19.85
N LEU A 155 -7.73 -1.66 -18.64
CA LEU A 155 -8.99 -1.18 -18.05
C LEU A 155 -9.54 0.09 -18.71
N VAL A 156 -8.65 1.00 -19.15
CA VAL A 156 -9.04 2.33 -19.62
C VAL A 156 -8.85 2.54 -21.14
N GLY A 157 -8.06 1.69 -21.80
CA GLY A 157 -7.72 1.79 -23.23
C GLY A 157 -6.89 3.04 -23.55
N ASP A 158 -7.07 3.58 -24.75
CA ASP A 158 -6.29 4.70 -25.32
C ASP A 158 -6.34 5.99 -24.49
N ALA A 159 -7.32 6.13 -23.59
CA ALA A 159 -7.43 7.31 -22.72
C ALA A 159 -6.21 7.54 -21.81
N SER A 160 -5.35 6.53 -21.64
CA SER A 160 -4.12 6.61 -20.83
C SER A 160 -2.83 6.63 -21.64
N GLU A 161 -2.90 6.74 -22.97
CA GLU A 161 -1.72 6.70 -23.84
C GLU A 161 -0.73 7.82 -23.48
N GLY A 162 0.54 7.43 -23.27
CA GLY A 162 1.62 8.35 -22.89
C GLY A 162 1.54 8.95 -21.49
N LYS A 163 0.53 8.57 -20.67
CA LYS A 163 0.29 9.16 -19.35
C LYS A 163 0.63 8.26 -18.16
N LEU A 164 0.87 6.97 -18.39
CA LEU A 164 1.11 6.02 -17.30
C LEU A 164 2.59 5.95 -16.95
N ILE A 165 2.86 6.05 -15.67
CA ILE A 165 4.18 5.85 -15.09
C ILE A 165 4.07 5.01 -13.82
N SER A 166 5.14 4.31 -13.46
CA SER A 166 5.23 3.63 -12.18
C SER A 166 6.29 4.29 -11.32
N ILE A 167 5.88 4.74 -10.12
CA ILE A 167 6.78 5.20 -9.05
C ILE A 167 6.28 4.54 -7.77
N SER A 168 7.16 3.80 -7.12
CA SER A 168 6.81 3.07 -5.90
C SER A 168 6.75 3.99 -4.69
N ASN A 169 6.05 3.54 -3.63
CA ASN A 169 6.22 4.14 -2.32
C ASN A 169 7.60 3.78 -1.75
N PRO A 170 8.23 4.68 -1.00
CA PRO A 170 9.50 4.41 -0.33
C PRO A 170 9.34 3.44 0.85
N ASN A 171 10.44 2.84 1.25
CA ASN A 171 10.60 2.15 2.53
C ASN A 171 10.15 3.06 3.68
N THR A 172 9.56 2.48 4.72
CA THR A 172 9.02 3.25 5.85
C THR A 172 10.06 3.52 6.94
N SER A 173 11.06 2.68 7.08
CA SER A 173 12.19 2.87 8.01
C SER A 173 13.37 3.52 7.31
N ASP A 174 14.11 4.36 8.04
CA ASP A 174 15.41 4.82 7.58
C ASP A 174 16.41 3.65 7.66
N PRO A 175 17.24 3.40 6.65
CA PRO A 175 18.27 2.35 6.71
C PRO A 175 19.20 2.46 7.93
N THR A 176 19.45 3.67 8.42
CA THR A 176 20.28 3.93 9.61
C THR A 176 19.62 3.49 10.93
N ASP A 177 18.31 3.39 10.96
CA ASP A 177 17.54 2.93 12.13
C ASP A 177 17.53 1.40 12.27
N ILE A 178 18.00 0.67 11.23
CA ILE A 178 17.99 -0.78 11.25
C ILE A 178 19.29 -1.31 11.87
N PRO A 179 19.20 -2.13 12.93
CA PRO A 179 20.40 -2.69 13.55
C PRO A 179 21.27 -3.49 12.54
N ALA A 180 22.58 -3.30 12.59
CA ALA A 180 23.52 -4.01 11.73
C ALA A 180 23.46 -5.53 11.94
N HIS A 181 23.27 -5.96 13.19
CA HIS A 181 23.14 -7.36 13.58
C HIS A 181 21.71 -7.61 14.04
N LEU A 182 21.02 -8.51 13.34
CA LEU A 182 19.65 -8.93 13.66
C LEU A 182 19.66 -10.41 14.06
N SER A 183 19.22 -10.68 15.31
CA SER A 183 19.05 -12.06 15.77
C SER A 183 17.68 -12.56 15.33
N ARG A 184 17.65 -13.67 14.57
CA ARG A 184 16.39 -14.27 14.11
C ARG A 184 15.87 -15.27 15.13
N GLU A 185 14.58 -15.15 15.39
CA GLU A 185 13.82 -16.08 16.22
C GLU A 185 12.88 -16.91 15.34
N ASN A 186 12.46 -18.04 15.85
CA ASN A 186 11.42 -18.86 15.23
C ASN A 186 10.05 -18.17 15.38
N MET A 187 9.93 -17.02 14.74
CA MET A 187 8.81 -16.11 14.82
C MET A 187 8.17 -15.90 13.45
N LEU A 188 6.89 -16.26 13.34
CA LEU A 188 6.01 -15.83 12.28
C LEU A 188 5.42 -14.48 12.66
N LEU A 189 5.54 -13.49 11.81
CA LEU A 189 5.08 -12.14 12.07
C LEU A 189 4.02 -11.72 11.06
N TYR A 190 2.87 -11.30 11.55
CA TYR A 190 1.89 -10.53 10.80
C TYR A 190 1.92 -9.08 11.28
N VAL A 191 1.97 -8.13 10.35
CA VAL A 191 1.86 -6.69 10.63
C VAL A 191 0.79 -6.07 9.77
N GLY A 192 -0.15 -5.36 10.38
CA GLY A 192 -1.16 -4.62 9.65
C GLY A 192 -2.50 -4.53 10.36
N ARG A 193 -3.46 -3.91 9.66
CA ARG A 193 -4.83 -3.85 10.16
C ARG A 193 -5.42 -5.26 10.25
N VAL A 194 -5.99 -5.58 11.39
CA VAL A 194 -6.65 -6.86 11.64
C VAL A 194 -8.06 -6.81 11.05
N ASP A 195 -8.28 -7.54 9.94
CA ASP A 195 -9.59 -7.61 9.28
C ASP A 195 -9.80 -8.93 8.52
N CYS A 196 -11.07 -9.29 8.31
CA CYS A 196 -11.50 -10.44 7.51
C CYS A 196 -11.93 -10.05 6.08
N GLY A 197 -11.68 -8.82 5.66
CA GLY A 197 -12.03 -8.31 4.33
C GLY A 197 -10.85 -8.30 3.36
N GLN A 198 -9.95 -7.35 3.54
CA GLN A 198 -8.78 -7.16 2.69
C GLN A 198 -7.60 -8.01 3.18
N ARG A 199 -7.21 -7.84 4.45
CA ARG A 199 -6.02 -8.48 5.04
C ARG A 199 -6.23 -9.97 5.35
N ARG A 200 -7.48 -10.38 5.60
CA ARG A 200 -7.88 -11.77 5.82
C ARG A 200 -7.05 -12.46 6.91
N THR A 201 -6.89 -11.79 8.04
CA THR A 201 -6.17 -12.33 9.20
C THR A 201 -6.75 -13.68 9.68
N ASP A 202 -8.03 -13.92 9.43
CA ASP A 202 -8.71 -15.20 9.67
C ASP A 202 -8.02 -16.40 8.99
N ARG A 203 -7.48 -16.22 7.78
CA ARG A 203 -6.77 -17.30 7.05
C ARG A 203 -5.46 -17.70 7.71
N LEU A 204 -4.77 -16.76 8.36
CA LEU A 204 -3.51 -17.07 9.05
C LEU A 204 -3.74 -17.96 10.26
N LEU A 205 -4.89 -17.78 10.97
CA LEU A 205 -5.28 -18.67 12.05
C LEU A 205 -5.52 -20.09 11.55
N ASP A 206 -6.21 -20.22 10.41
CA ASP A 206 -6.44 -21.53 9.80
C ASP A 206 -5.13 -22.20 9.38
N VAL A 207 -4.22 -21.46 8.73
CA VAL A 207 -2.90 -21.97 8.33
C VAL A 207 -2.09 -22.39 9.56
N TRP A 208 -2.04 -21.55 10.62
CA TRP A 208 -1.31 -21.90 11.83
C TRP A 208 -1.85 -23.15 12.50
N GLY A 209 -3.18 -23.31 12.56
CA GLY A 209 -3.82 -24.51 13.07
C GLY A 209 -3.48 -25.82 12.31
N MET A 210 -3.12 -25.70 11.02
CA MET A 210 -2.70 -26.87 10.22
C MET A 210 -1.28 -27.35 10.52
N ILE A 211 -0.41 -26.48 11.07
CA ILE A 211 1.03 -26.77 11.15
C ILE A 211 1.63 -26.64 12.54
N GLN A 212 0.98 -25.98 13.50
CA GLN A 212 1.55 -25.64 14.82
C GLN A 212 2.14 -26.84 15.58
N ASP A 213 1.53 -28.03 15.45
CA ASP A 213 1.97 -29.23 16.17
C ASP A 213 3.31 -29.79 15.62
N ARG A 214 3.61 -29.51 14.35
CA ARG A 214 4.90 -29.87 13.72
C ARG A 214 6.03 -28.92 14.10
N PHE A 215 5.71 -27.71 14.59
CA PHE A 215 6.66 -26.63 14.85
C PHE A 215 6.52 -26.09 16.28
N PRO A 216 6.81 -26.89 17.30
CA PRO A 216 6.60 -26.51 18.72
C PRO A 216 7.47 -25.32 19.15
N ASP A 217 8.58 -25.06 18.45
CA ASP A 217 9.51 -23.95 18.77
C ASP A 217 9.16 -22.65 18.04
N TRP A 218 8.12 -22.64 17.19
CA TRP A 218 7.67 -21.45 16.48
C TRP A 218 6.45 -20.81 17.15
N SER A 219 6.36 -19.49 17.01
CA SER A 219 5.22 -18.71 17.50
C SER A 219 4.69 -17.76 16.41
N LEU A 220 3.38 -17.50 16.42
CA LEU A 220 2.73 -16.52 15.53
C LEU A 220 2.42 -15.24 16.30
N TYR A 221 2.96 -14.12 15.81
CA TYR A 221 2.70 -12.78 16.35
C TYR A 221 1.83 -11.98 15.39
N ILE A 222 0.73 -11.41 15.90
CA ILE A 222 -0.20 -10.55 15.17
C ILE A 222 -0.07 -9.14 15.74
N VAL A 223 0.64 -8.28 15.02
CA VAL A 223 0.90 -6.89 15.37
C VAL A 223 0.00 -5.97 14.54
N GLY A 224 -0.84 -5.23 15.22
CA GLY A 224 -1.80 -4.32 14.62
C GLY A 224 -3.17 -4.42 15.27
N GLY A 225 -4.06 -3.51 14.89
CA GLY A 225 -5.40 -3.44 15.44
C GLY A 225 -6.44 -3.37 14.33
N GLY A 226 -7.69 -3.48 14.73
CA GLY A 226 -8.83 -3.44 13.85
C GLY A 226 -10.10 -2.98 14.56
N ASN A 227 -11.23 -3.43 14.06
CA ASN A 227 -12.50 -3.26 14.75
C ASN A 227 -12.57 -4.26 15.91
N GLU A 228 -12.92 -3.79 17.10
CA GLU A 228 -13.02 -4.61 18.32
C GLU A 228 -13.86 -5.89 18.16
N ARG A 229 -14.93 -5.83 17.37
CA ARG A 229 -15.74 -7.01 17.09
C ARG A 229 -14.92 -8.04 16.29
N VAL A 230 -14.22 -7.60 15.26
CA VAL A 230 -13.37 -8.49 14.44
C VAL A 230 -12.26 -9.10 15.27
N GLU A 231 -11.61 -8.32 16.13
CA GLU A 231 -10.57 -8.83 17.03
C GLU A 231 -11.12 -9.89 18.01
N ARG A 232 -12.28 -9.63 18.62
CA ARG A 232 -12.94 -10.63 19.49
C ARG A 232 -13.30 -11.91 18.73
N ASP A 233 -13.82 -11.78 17.49
CA ASP A 233 -14.20 -12.93 16.68
C ASP A 233 -12.96 -13.76 16.27
N LEU A 234 -11.83 -13.12 15.98
CA LEU A 234 -10.56 -13.80 15.69
C LEU A 234 -9.98 -14.51 16.93
N ARG A 235 -10.04 -13.92 18.13
CA ARG A 235 -9.63 -14.59 19.36
C ARG A 235 -10.49 -15.83 19.65
N ARG A 236 -11.83 -15.73 19.52
CA ARG A 236 -12.72 -16.88 19.63
C ARG A 236 -12.41 -17.97 18.61
N ARG A 237 -12.05 -17.58 17.37
CA ARG A 237 -11.62 -18.53 16.35
C ARG A 237 -10.33 -19.23 16.75
N ALA A 238 -9.36 -18.52 17.29
CA ALA A 238 -8.12 -19.10 17.78
C ALA A 238 -8.38 -20.10 18.93
N GLU A 239 -9.27 -19.76 19.87
CA GLU A 239 -9.71 -20.66 20.94
C GLU A 239 -10.41 -21.91 20.38
N ALA A 240 -11.35 -21.74 19.45
CA ALA A 240 -12.09 -22.85 18.81
C ALA A 240 -11.21 -23.79 17.99
N LEU A 241 -10.11 -23.30 17.44
CA LEU A 241 -9.09 -24.07 16.73
C LEU A 241 -7.98 -24.61 17.65
N HIS A 242 -8.09 -24.38 18.97
CA HIS A 242 -7.08 -24.77 19.97
C HIS A 242 -5.67 -24.30 19.60
N LEU A 243 -5.55 -23.03 19.11
CA LEU A 243 -4.26 -22.48 18.70
C LEU A 243 -3.41 -22.17 19.92
N GLU A 244 -2.21 -22.67 19.91
CA GLU A 244 -1.16 -22.37 20.88
C GLU A 244 -0.11 -21.43 20.29
N ARG A 245 0.70 -20.81 21.12
CA ARG A 245 1.84 -19.95 20.71
C ARG A 245 1.43 -18.86 19.71
N ILE A 246 0.21 -18.31 19.85
CA ILE A 246 -0.30 -17.18 19.12
C ILE A 246 -0.39 -15.94 20.04
N HIS A 247 0.16 -14.82 19.56
CA HIS A 247 0.25 -13.58 20.32
C HIS A 247 -0.46 -12.45 19.57
N PHE A 248 -1.52 -11.89 20.16
CA PHE A 248 -2.23 -10.73 19.65
C PHE A 248 -1.71 -9.48 20.37
N GLU A 249 -0.78 -8.77 19.75
CA GLU A 249 -0.04 -7.66 20.37
C GLU A 249 -0.81 -6.32 20.36
N GLY A 250 -1.88 -6.23 19.55
CA GLY A 250 -2.59 -4.98 19.34
C GLY A 250 -1.77 -3.99 18.52
N VAL A 251 -2.11 -2.70 18.62
CA VAL A 251 -1.41 -1.63 17.90
C VAL A 251 -0.08 -1.35 18.57
N ARG A 252 1.00 -1.76 17.94
CA ARG A 252 2.39 -1.57 18.37
C ARG A 252 3.25 -1.12 17.18
N SER A 253 4.41 -0.54 17.49
CA SER A 253 5.47 -0.30 16.50
C SER A 253 5.97 -1.62 15.95
N PRO A 254 6.05 -1.83 14.63
CA PRO A 254 6.47 -3.09 14.03
C PRO A 254 7.98 -3.35 14.10
N GLN A 255 8.81 -2.29 14.23
CA GLN A 255 10.27 -2.39 14.16
C GLN A 255 10.88 -3.39 15.14
N PRO A 256 10.49 -3.44 16.44
CA PRO A 256 11.02 -4.42 17.38
C PRO A 256 10.72 -5.87 16.98
N TYR A 257 9.57 -6.11 16.31
CA TYR A 257 9.19 -7.43 15.82
C TYR A 257 9.92 -7.79 14.53
N LEU A 258 10.01 -6.85 13.58
CA LEU A 258 10.77 -7.03 12.34
C LEU A 258 12.25 -7.32 12.59
N SER A 259 12.83 -6.77 13.63
CA SER A 259 14.23 -7.03 14.02
C SER A 259 14.47 -8.48 14.45
N ARG A 260 13.44 -9.20 14.89
CA ARG A 260 13.52 -10.56 15.46
C ARG A 260 12.89 -11.63 14.59
N ALA A 261 11.84 -11.28 13.85
CA ALA A 261 11.07 -12.25 13.06
C ALA A 261 11.91 -12.98 12.01
N GLY A 262 11.67 -14.28 11.86
CA GLY A 262 12.24 -15.10 10.78
C GLY A 262 11.44 -14.98 9.48
N ILE A 263 10.10 -14.98 9.60
CA ILE A 263 9.19 -15.01 8.44
C ILE A 263 8.06 -13.99 8.64
N LEU A 264 7.78 -13.18 7.61
CA LEU A 264 6.57 -12.37 7.53
C LEU A 264 5.46 -13.15 6.82
N VAL A 265 4.30 -13.31 7.46
CA VAL A 265 3.13 -13.97 6.87
C VAL A 265 2.08 -12.95 6.44
N SER A 266 1.62 -13.03 5.18
CA SER A 266 0.61 -12.14 4.62
C SER A 266 -0.48 -12.93 3.91
N SER A 267 -1.74 -12.67 4.28
CA SER A 267 -2.92 -13.35 3.71
C SER A 267 -3.85 -12.41 2.94
N SER A 268 -3.36 -11.23 2.58
CA SER A 268 -4.12 -10.18 1.91
C SER A 268 -4.73 -10.67 0.60
N SER A 269 -5.96 -10.23 0.33
CA SER A 269 -6.63 -10.50 -0.94
C SER A 269 -6.22 -9.55 -2.05
N TYR A 270 -5.84 -8.33 -1.71
CA TYR A 270 -5.35 -7.30 -2.64
C TYR A 270 -4.59 -6.21 -1.87
N GLU A 271 -3.61 -5.59 -2.53
CA GLU A 271 -2.82 -4.46 -2.03
C GLU A 271 -2.57 -3.45 -3.17
N GLY A 272 -2.28 -2.20 -2.83
CA GLY A 272 -1.72 -1.24 -3.77
C GLY A 272 -0.22 -1.50 -3.95
N LEU A 273 0.52 -1.25 -2.90
CA LEU A 273 1.89 -1.72 -2.71
C LEU A 273 1.97 -2.31 -1.30
N PRO A 274 2.46 -3.54 -1.13
CA PRO A 274 2.50 -4.18 0.18
C PRO A 274 3.68 -3.65 1.02
N LEU A 275 3.54 -2.44 1.60
CA LEU A 275 4.61 -1.78 2.37
C LEU A 275 5.20 -2.69 3.45
N VAL A 276 4.37 -3.48 4.11
CA VAL A 276 4.85 -4.42 5.14
C VAL A 276 5.81 -5.48 4.58
N ILE A 277 5.65 -5.88 3.31
CA ILE A 277 6.60 -6.79 2.64
C ILE A 277 7.91 -6.05 2.34
N LEU A 278 7.85 -4.80 1.89
CA LEU A 278 9.05 -3.97 1.72
C LEU A 278 9.78 -3.77 3.04
N GLU A 279 9.05 -3.44 4.12
CA GLU A 279 9.60 -3.36 5.48
C GLU A 279 10.26 -4.67 5.89
N ALA A 280 9.60 -5.81 5.66
CA ALA A 280 10.18 -7.11 5.96
C ALA A 280 11.49 -7.35 5.21
N LEU A 281 11.52 -7.10 3.90
CA LEU A 281 12.74 -7.23 3.09
C LEU A 281 13.85 -6.30 3.58
N GLN A 282 13.52 -5.06 3.95
CA GLN A 282 14.48 -4.10 4.49
C GLN A 282 15.14 -4.61 5.77
N TYR A 283 14.36 -5.26 6.64
CA TYR A 283 14.87 -5.92 7.84
C TYR A 283 15.44 -7.31 7.57
N GLY A 284 15.35 -7.85 6.36
CA GLY A 284 15.78 -9.22 6.01
C GLY A 284 14.85 -10.31 6.58
N VAL A 285 13.59 -9.99 6.82
CA VAL A 285 12.54 -10.97 7.17
C VAL A 285 11.98 -11.54 5.86
N VAL A 286 11.93 -12.85 5.73
CA VAL A 286 11.48 -13.50 4.49
C VAL A 286 9.95 -13.49 4.41
N PRO A 287 9.34 -12.89 3.38
CA PRO A 287 7.89 -12.86 3.27
C PRO A 287 7.32 -14.12 2.60
N ILE A 288 6.13 -14.53 3.06
CA ILE A 288 5.27 -15.46 2.36
C ILE A 288 3.88 -14.84 2.18
N ALA A 289 3.33 -14.87 0.97
CA ALA A 289 2.05 -14.26 0.64
C ALA A 289 1.31 -15.00 -0.47
N PHE A 290 -0.02 -14.81 -0.56
CA PHE A 290 -0.79 -15.24 -1.73
C PHE A 290 -0.46 -14.38 -2.96
N ASP A 291 -0.21 -14.99 -4.11
CA ASP A 291 -0.07 -14.34 -5.42
C ASP A 291 -1.43 -13.82 -5.93
N SER A 292 -2.04 -12.93 -5.17
CA SER A 292 -3.39 -12.42 -5.38
C SER A 292 -3.44 -11.00 -5.92
N TYR A 293 -2.30 -10.30 -6.01
CA TYR A 293 -2.17 -8.94 -6.53
C TYR A 293 -0.81 -8.75 -7.23
N ALA A 294 -0.83 -7.99 -8.33
CA ALA A 294 0.32 -7.93 -9.23
C ALA A 294 1.59 -7.34 -8.61
N ALA A 295 1.46 -6.35 -7.70
CA ALA A 295 2.61 -5.72 -7.05
C ALA A 295 3.45 -6.69 -6.19
N LEU A 296 2.89 -7.84 -5.77
CA LEU A 296 3.67 -8.84 -5.02
C LEU A 296 4.88 -9.32 -5.82
N ARG A 297 4.67 -9.56 -7.12
CA ARG A 297 5.73 -10.03 -8.02
C ARG A 297 6.86 -9.02 -8.16
N ASP A 298 6.53 -7.73 -8.21
CA ASP A 298 7.52 -6.68 -8.33
C ASP A 298 8.35 -6.53 -7.05
N VAL A 299 7.69 -6.54 -5.87
CA VAL A 299 8.40 -6.37 -4.60
C VAL A 299 9.21 -7.61 -4.19
N THR A 300 8.81 -8.82 -4.62
CA THR A 300 9.52 -10.07 -4.31
C THR A 300 10.45 -10.53 -5.43
N ASP A 301 10.66 -9.72 -6.45
CA ASP A 301 11.46 -10.08 -7.65
C ASP A 301 11.00 -11.43 -8.23
N GLY A 302 9.71 -11.52 -8.54
CA GLY A 302 9.10 -12.73 -9.11
C GLY A 302 9.07 -13.93 -8.17
N GLY A 303 9.24 -13.75 -6.87
CA GLY A 303 9.30 -14.80 -5.86
C GLY A 303 10.70 -15.23 -5.46
N ARG A 304 11.75 -14.57 -5.97
CA ARG A 304 13.15 -14.84 -5.58
C ARG A 304 13.45 -14.44 -4.13
N LEU A 305 12.72 -13.43 -3.61
CA LEU A 305 12.96 -12.84 -2.30
C LEU A 305 11.92 -13.23 -1.25
N GLY A 306 11.05 -14.18 -1.57
CA GLY A 306 9.99 -14.65 -0.69
C GLY A 306 9.10 -15.66 -1.39
N VAL A 307 8.19 -16.25 -0.67
CA VAL A 307 7.34 -17.32 -1.16
C VAL A 307 6.00 -16.80 -1.65
N MET A 308 5.69 -17.01 -2.91
CA MET A 308 4.37 -16.71 -3.50
C MET A 308 3.54 -18.00 -3.58
N VAL A 309 2.36 -17.97 -2.99
CA VAL A 309 1.45 -19.13 -2.91
C VAL A 309 0.25 -18.91 -3.84
N PRO A 310 -0.28 -19.96 -4.49
CA PRO A 310 -1.51 -19.84 -5.28
C PRO A 310 -2.62 -19.13 -4.51
N PRO A 311 -3.39 -18.22 -5.17
CA PRO A 311 -4.35 -17.40 -4.49
C PRO A 311 -5.36 -18.20 -3.66
N PHE A 312 -5.38 -17.94 -2.36
CA PHE A 312 -6.35 -18.45 -1.38
C PHE A 312 -6.33 -19.95 -1.12
N ASP A 313 -5.32 -20.67 -1.61
CA ASP A 313 -5.08 -22.07 -1.28
C ASP A 313 -4.36 -22.18 0.08
N LEU A 314 -5.13 -22.42 1.14
CA LEU A 314 -4.61 -22.50 2.51
C LEU A 314 -3.72 -23.74 2.72
N ARG A 315 -3.97 -24.84 2.01
CA ARG A 315 -3.12 -26.04 2.11
C ARG A 315 -1.76 -25.80 1.48
N ALA A 316 -1.75 -25.26 0.25
CA ALA A 316 -0.50 -24.87 -0.39
C ALA A 316 0.27 -23.83 0.43
N TYR A 317 -0.44 -22.91 1.12
CA TYR A 317 0.18 -21.94 2.02
C TYR A 317 0.84 -22.64 3.24
N ALA A 318 0.11 -23.53 3.91
CA ALA A 318 0.60 -24.29 5.04
C ALA A 318 1.83 -25.14 4.68
N GLU A 319 1.79 -25.84 3.53
CA GLU A 319 2.92 -26.63 3.03
C GLU A 319 4.14 -25.77 2.67
N SER A 320 3.91 -24.62 2.00
CA SER A 320 5.00 -23.73 1.62
C SER A 320 5.60 -23.01 2.84
N LEU A 321 4.77 -22.64 3.82
CA LEU A 321 5.23 -22.09 5.09
C LEU A 321 6.03 -23.13 5.87
N SER A 322 5.58 -24.39 5.94
CA SER A 322 6.31 -25.48 6.59
C SER A 322 7.72 -25.65 5.99
N ARG A 323 7.81 -25.74 4.66
CA ARG A 323 9.13 -25.80 3.98
C ARG A 323 10.01 -24.60 4.30
N LEU A 324 9.43 -23.39 4.30
CA LEU A 324 10.17 -22.19 4.63
C LEU A 324 10.65 -22.17 6.09
N MET A 325 9.88 -22.76 7.02
CA MET A 325 10.28 -22.87 8.43
C MET A 325 11.41 -23.91 8.65
N GLU A 326 11.50 -24.93 7.82
CA GLU A 326 12.51 -25.99 7.88
C GLU A 326 13.83 -25.61 7.18
N ASP A 327 13.80 -24.64 6.25
CA ASP A 327 14.95 -24.25 5.42
C ASP A 327 15.66 -23.00 5.92
N ASP A 328 16.50 -23.14 6.95
CA ASP A 328 17.29 -22.07 7.52
C ASP A 328 18.25 -21.43 6.50
N ALA A 329 18.87 -22.27 5.67
CA ALA A 329 19.86 -21.81 4.68
C ALA A 329 19.18 -20.98 3.57
N GLY A 330 18.09 -21.47 3.02
CA GLY A 330 17.31 -20.74 2.01
C GLY A 330 16.74 -19.43 2.56
N ARG A 331 16.27 -19.43 3.83
CA ARG A 331 15.83 -18.19 4.48
C ARG A 331 16.97 -17.17 4.62
N ALA A 332 18.18 -17.63 4.98
CA ALA A 332 19.36 -16.74 5.11
C ALA A 332 19.73 -16.11 3.76
N GLU A 333 19.72 -16.88 2.69
CA GLU A 333 19.98 -16.41 1.33
C GLU A 333 18.92 -15.39 0.86
N MET A 334 17.62 -15.72 1.02
CA MET A 334 16.51 -14.81 0.69
C MET A 334 16.57 -13.54 1.53
N SER A 335 16.95 -13.63 2.81
CA SER A 335 17.11 -12.50 3.72
C SER A 335 18.16 -11.53 3.25
N GLN A 336 19.34 -12.02 2.87
CA GLN A 336 20.41 -11.18 2.35
C GLN A 336 20.03 -10.51 1.04
N ALA A 337 19.53 -11.29 0.07
CA ALA A 337 19.08 -10.78 -1.22
C ALA A 337 17.95 -9.76 -1.08
N GLY A 338 17.01 -9.99 -0.14
CA GLY A 338 15.90 -9.09 0.14
C GLY A 338 16.37 -7.73 0.66
N ARG A 339 17.34 -7.71 1.57
CA ARG A 339 17.95 -6.45 2.08
C ARG A 339 18.63 -5.64 0.99
N GLU A 340 19.35 -6.29 0.09
CA GLU A 340 19.99 -5.63 -1.05
C GLU A 340 18.93 -5.07 -2.02
N TRP A 341 17.91 -5.86 -2.32
CA TRP A 341 16.84 -5.46 -3.22
C TRP A 341 16.02 -4.29 -2.68
N SER A 342 15.77 -4.24 -1.37
CA SER A 342 14.94 -3.21 -0.73
C SER A 342 15.51 -1.79 -0.87
N ARG A 343 16.80 -1.64 -1.10
CA ARG A 343 17.48 -0.33 -1.27
C ARG A 343 16.92 0.49 -2.43
N ARG A 344 16.39 -0.15 -3.47
CA ARG A 344 15.72 0.53 -4.58
C ARG A 344 14.44 1.28 -4.18
N TYR A 345 13.92 0.99 -2.99
CA TYR A 345 12.79 1.67 -2.37
C TYR A 345 13.22 2.66 -1.29
N ASP A 346 14.50 2.95 -1.17
CA ASP A 346 14.98 3.96 -0.24
C ASP A 346 14.45 5.34 -0.65
N MET A 347 14.28 6.22 0.33
CA MET A 347 13.63 7.51 0.12
C MET A 347 14.33 8.34 -0.96
N ASP A 348 15.67 8.32 -0.99
CA ASP A 348 16.44 9.09 -1.98
C ASP A 348 16.23 8.60 -3.41
N GLU A 349 16.14 7.28 -3.61
CA GLU A 349 15.85 6.67 -4.91
C GLU A 349 14.47 7.07 -5.40
N ILE A 350 13.45 6.90 -4.54
CA ILE A 350 12.06 7.25 -4.87
C ILE A 350 11.89 8.76 -5.10
N ALA A 351 12.50 9.60 -4.27
CA ALA A 351 12.47 11.05 -4.48
C ALA A 351 13.15 11.45 -5.81
N GLY A 352 14.27 10.77 -6.16
CA GLY A 352 14.92 10.95 -7.45
C GLY A 352 14.05 10.52 -8.65
N GLU A 353 13.26 9.45 -8.51
CA GLU A 353 12.28 9.05 -9.53
C GLU A 353 11.18 10.11 -9.71
N TRP A 354 10.64 10.63 -8.61
CA TRP A 354 9.68 11.72 -8.64
C TRP A 354 10.24 12.96 -9.31
N GLU A 355 11.46 13.39 -8.94
CA GLU A 355 12.10 14.58 -9.51
C GLU A 355 12.31 14.45 -11.03
N ARG A 356 12.83 13.32 -11.50
CA ARG A 356 12.97 13.04 -12.94
C ARG A 356 11.63 13.07 -13.67
N PHE A 357 10.60 12.48 -13.08
CA PHE A 357 9.26 12.47 -13.64
C PHE A 357 8.68 13.87 -13.73
N LEU A 358 8.75 14.67 -12.64
CA LEU A 358 8.21 16.03 -12.61
C LEU A 358 8.92 16.92 -13.64
N THR A 359 10.25 16.84 -13.74
CA THR A 359 11.04 17.56 -14.75
C THR A 359 10.61 17.21 -16.17
N GLN A 360 10.41 15.91 -16.46
CA GLN A 360 9.91 15.44 -17.76
C GLN A 360 8.48 15.92 -18.05
N LEU A 361 7.61 15.96 -17.05
CA LEU A 361 6.23 16.39 -17.19
C LEU A 361 6.13 17.88 -17.55
N LEU A 362 6.97 18.70 -16.93
CA LEU A 362 7.01 20.16 -17.16
C LEU A 362 7.71 20.53 -18.49
N SER A 363 8.54 19.67 -19.04
CA SER A 363 9.21 19.91 -20.34
C SER A 363 8.33 19.63 -21.56
N LYS A 364 7.13 19.05 -21.38
CA LYS A 364 6.13 18.79 -22.42
C LYS A 364 5.10 19.93 -22.50
#